data_996a4ee3bab9ad6f20ce9d33b7e3a83a
#
_entry.id   996a4ee3bab9ad6f20ce9d33b7e3a83a
#
_cell.length_a   1.000
_cell.length_b   1.000
_cell.length_c   1.000
_cell.angle_alpha   90.00
_cell.angle_beta   90.00
_cell.angle_gamma   90.00
#
_symmetry.space_group_name_H-M   'P 1'
#
loop_
_entity.id
_entity.type
_entity.pdbx_description
1 polymer ?
#
loop_
_entity_poly.entity_id
_entity_poly.type
_entity_poly.pdbx_seq_one_letter_code
_entity_poly.pdbx_strand_id
1 'polypeptide(L)'
;MRETKMSALFDAYNLQVDSLVEFYRRLNETITYPDGMTTSLGIIYWGRDEHLAEIERAIPGLIENGMPRFSDVLQTTRTPARAKKLSTQTGIPEPILRILNHDIELWIPKPVPLEQIAWFHNSLECLPALSRMGLDDQLAVLSAGQMPSQRENLSLQTGLDGATTDEVVKVCDYYRTGKNLHHIRAKIYYDMGMDTWQKWAEHTSETIIAMFTAYIQEHPLAGERLIPWPKEVRNGIEWAKMHLEIYTVHW
;
A
#
# COMPACT_ATOMS: atom_id res chain seq x y z
N MET A 1 5.00 -1.48 -21.44
CA MET A 1 4.80 -2.91 -21.27
C MET A 1 4.75 -3.37 -19.80
N ARG A 2 5.50 -2.74 -18.86
CA ARG A 2 5.37 -3.00 -17.41
C ARG A 2 4.05 -2.50 -16.79
N GLU A 3 3.56 -1.33 -17.20
CA GLU A 3 2.31 -0.76 -16.68
C GLU A 3 1.06 -1.61 -17.00
N THR A 4 1.01 -2.21 -18.18
CA THR A 4 -0.15 -3.03 -18.60
C THR A 4 -0.22 -4.37 -17.88
N LYS A 5 0.92 -4.96 -17.45
CA LYS A 5 0.94 -6.19 -16.65
C LYS A 5 0.57 -5.94 -15.19
N MET A 6 0.92 -4.76 -14.64
CA MET A 6 0.58 -4.38 -13.28
C MET A 6 -0.91 -4.07 -13.11
N SER A 7 -1.59 -3.52 -14.13
CA SER A 7 -3.02 -3.20 -14.07
C SER A 7 -3.91 -4.43 -13.94
N ALA A 8 -3.45 -5.60 -14.38
CA ALA A 8 -4.23 -6.85 -14.27
C ALA A 8 -4.17 -7.48 -12.86
N LEU A 9 -3.16 -7.13 -12.05
CA LEU A 9 -2.96 -7.67 -10.71
C LEU A 9 -3.70 -6.88 -9.63
N PHE A 10 -3.93 -5.59 -9.89
CA PHE A 10 -4.42 -4.68 -8.87
C PHE A 10 -5.58 -3.87 -9.44
N ASP A 11 -6.77 -4.18 -8.97
CA ASP A 11 -7.96 -3.37 -9.25
C ASP A 11 -7.81 -1.92 -8.75
N ALA A 12 -6.76 -1.64 -7.94
CA ALA A 12 -6.44 -0.29 -7.47
C ALA A 12 -6.32 0.73 -8.62
N TYR A 13 -5.75 0.33 -9.77
CA TYR A 13 -5.70 1.21 -10.94
C TYR A 13 -7.07 1.46 -11.55
N ASN A 14 -8.01 0.53 -11.36
CA ASN A 14 -9.36 0.61 -11.87
C ASN A 14 -10.35 1.19 -10.86
N LEU A 15 -9.88 1.47 -9.62
CA LEU A 15 -10.73 2.12 -8.62
C LEU A 15 -11.27 3.44 -9.17
N GLN A 16 -12.54 3.65 -8.91
CA GLN A 16 -13.19 4.92 -9.23
C GLN A 16 -12.62 6.02 -8.35
N VAL A 17 -12.49 7.22 -8.88
CA VAL A 17 -11.89 8.35 -8.15
C VAL A 17 -12.71 8.77 -6.93
N ASP A 18 -14.01 8.52 -6.93
CA ASP A 18 -14.92 8.78 -5.79
C ASP A 18 -14.68 7.84 -4.61
N SER A 19 -14.14 6.64 -4.84
CA SER A 19 -13.71 5.73 -3.77
C SER A 19 -12.71 6.37 -2.81
N LEU A 20 -11.95 7.36 -3.28
CA LEU A 20 -10.99 8.08 -2.45
C LEU A 20 -11.67 8.81 -1.28
N VAL A 21 -12.84 9.38 -1.51
CA VAL A 21 -13.65 10.04 -0.47
C VAL A 21 -14.05 9.04 0.61
N GLU A 22 -14.52 7.87 0.21
CA GLU A 22 -14.90 6.81 1.16
C GLU A 22 -13.70 6.35 1.99
N PHE A 23 -12.54 6.16 1.34
CA PHE A 23 -11.30 5.81 2.03
C PHE A 23 -10.91 6.87 3.05
N TYR A 24 -10.97 8.13 2.68
CA TYR A 24 -10.68 9.22 3.62
C TYR A 24 -11.67 9.29 4.77
N ARG A 25 -12.96 9.05 4.52
CA ARG A 25 -13.97 9.00 5.59
C ARG A 25 -13.69 7.88 6.59
N ARG A 26 -13.32 6.70 6.12
CA ARG A 26 -12.94 5.56 6.99
C ARG A 26 -11.69 5.83 7.81
N LEU A 27 -10.70 6.49 7.23
CA LEU A 27 -9.47 6.87 7.93
C LEU A 27 -9.63 8.15 8.78
N ASN A 28 -10.76 8.77 8.73
CA ASN A 28 -11.01 10.12 9.20
C ASN A 28 -10.85 10.28 10.71
N GLU A 29 -11.24 9.32 11.52
CA GLU A 29 -11.05 9.34 12.97
C GLU A 29 -9.58 9.29 13.37
N THR A 30 -8.73 8.85 12.45
CA THR A 30 -7.34 8.51 12.72
C THR A 30 -6.33 9.47 12.09
N ILE A 31 -6.70 10.18 11.00
CA ILE A 31 -5.82 11.14 10.33
C ILE A 31 -6.18 12.56 10.74
N THR A 32 -5.25 13.23 11.40
CA THR A 32 -5.31 14.69 11.62
C THR A 32 -4.15 15.29 10.87
N TYR A 33 -4.44 16.13 9.89
CA TYR A 33 -3.42 16.99 9.31
C TYR A 33 -3.34 18.26 10.17
N PRO A 34 -2.17 18.69 10.64
CA PRO A 34 -2.01 19.97 11.28
C PRO A 34 -2.38 21.09 10.30
N ASP A 35 -3.18 22.05 10.73
CA ASP A 35 -3.53 23.21 9.91
C ASP A 35 -2.26 23.90 9.40
N GLY A 36 -2.24 24.24 8.12
CA GLY A 36 -1.15 24.94 7.49
C GLY A 36 0.14 24.14 7.28
N MET A 37 0.13 22.83 7.44
CA MET A 37 1.31 22.01 7.20
C MET A 37 1.68 22.01 5.72
N THR A 38 2.88 22.49 5.40
CA THR A 38 3.45 22.42 4.06
C THR A 38 4.31 21.16 3.94
N THR A 39 4.04 20.32 2.94
CA THR A 39 4.90 19.16 2.65
C THR A 39 6.17 19.58 1.91
N SER A 40 7.14 18.66 1.83
CA SER A 40 8.33 18.81 0.97
C SER A 40 8.00 19.05 -0.51
N LEU A 41 6.76 18.81 -0.93
CA LEU A 41 6.26 19.06 -2.28
C LEU A 41 5.64 20.47 -2.43
N GLY A 42 5.67 21.32 -1.38
CA GLY A 42 5.06 22.63 -1.36
C GLY A 42 3.52 22.59 -1.36
N ILE A 43 2.94 21.48 -0.95
CA ILE A 43 1.50 21.30 -0.84
C ILE A 43 1.08 21.75 0.57
N ILE A 44 0.14 22.69 0.64
CA ILE A 44 -0.45 23.11 1.89
C ILE A 44 -1.56 22.10 2.22
N TYR A 45 -1.40 21.41 3.34
CA TYR A 45 -2.50 20.61 3.88
C TYR A 45 -3.36 21.54 4.74
N TRP A 46 -4.64 21.59 4.40
CA TRP A 46 -5.65 22.18 5.27
C TRP A 46 -5.96 21.26 6.44
N GLY A 47 -6.78 21.74 7.34
CA GLY A 47 -7.44 20.87 8.30
C GLY A 47 -8.15 19.72 7.55
N ARG A 48 -8.32 18.63 8.25
CA ARG A 48 -8.83 17.38 7.67
C ARG A 48 -10.15 17.55 6.92
N ASP A 49 -11.10 18.27 7.51
CA ASP A 49 -12.44 18.43 6.94
C ASP A 49 -12.40 19.30 5.69
N GLU A 50 -11.56 20.34 5.67
CA GLU A 50 -11.30 21.16 4.49
C GLU A 50 -10.64 20.34 3.38
N HIS A 51 -9.68 19.49 3.71
CA HIS A 51 -9.02 18.59 2.75
C HIS A 51 -10.03 17.66 2.09
N LEU A 52 -10.88 17.00 2.88
CA LEU A 52 -11.93 16.13 2.36
C LEU A 52 -12.91 16.89 1.49
N ALA A 53 -13.36 18.08 1.94
CA ALA A 53 -14.28 18.91 1.19
C ALA A 53 -13.71 19.37 -0.18
N GLU A 54 -12.40 19.67 -0.24
CA GLU A 54 -11.75 20.03 -1.51
C GLU A 54 -11.64 18.84 -2.47
N ILE A 55 -11.36 17.63 -1.94
CA ILE A 55 -11.35 16.40 -2.75
C ILE A 55 -12.76 16.11 -3.26
N GLU A 56 -13.77 16.14 -2.40
CA GLU A 56 -15.17 15.93 -2.79
C GLU A 56 -15.62 16.91 -3.89
N ARG A 57 -15.19 18.17 -3.79
CA ARG A 57 -15.51 19.20 -4.79
C ARG A 57 -14.82 18.97 -6.13
N ALA A 58 -13.61 18.40 -6.12
CA ALA A 58 -12.81 18.16 -7.32
C ALA A 58 -13.30 16.94 -8.14
N ILE A 59 -13.82 15.92 -7.48
CA ILE A 59 -14.17 14.62 -8.10
C ILE A 59 -15.16 14.76 -9.28
N PRO A 60 -16.29 15.49 -9.17
CA PRO A 60 -17.20 15.66 -10.31
C PRO A 60 -16.49 16.24 -11.54
N GLY A 61 -15.66 17.26 -11.35
CA GLY A 61 -14.90 17.87 -12.44
C GLY A 61 -13.91 16.90 -13.10
N LEU A 62 -13.32 15.97 -12.35
CA LEU A 62 -12.47 14.92 -12.91
C LEU A 62 -13.28 13.94 -13.76
N ILE A 63 -14.40 13.45 -13.25
CA ILE A 63 -15.29 12.50 -13.95
C ILE A 63 -15.82 13.11 -15.24
N GLU A 64 -16.32 14.34 -15.21
CA GLU A 64 -16.84 15.08 -16.37
C GLU A 64 -15.77 15.29 -17.46
N ASN A 65 -14.49 15.38 -17.06
CA ASN A 65 -13.36 15.49 -17.98
C ASN A 65 -12.72 14.14 -18.37
N GLY A 66 -13.42 13.02 -18.17
CA GLY A 66 -13.01 11.70 -18.62
C GLY A 66 -11.95 11.01 -17.75
N MET A 67 -11.86 11.38 -16.47
CA MET A 67 -10.93 10.83 -15.50
C MET A 67 -11.66 10.15 -14.33
N PRO A 68 -12.50 9.13 -14.58
CA PRO A 68 -13.24 8.46 -13.53
C PRO A 68 -12.40 7.52 -12.66
N ARG A 69 -11.16 7.16 -13.07
CA ARG A 69 -10.33 6.15 -12.41
C ARG A 69 -9.05 6.75 -11.85
N PHE A 70 -8.47 6.07 -10.86
CA PHE A 70 -7.16 6.41 -10.30
C PHE A 70 -6.06 6.48 -11.37
N SER A 71 -6.03 5.50 -12.29
CA SER A 71 -5.09 5.48 -13.42
C SER A 71 -5.18 6.73 -14.30
N ASP A 72 -6.38 7.21 -14.56
CA ASP A 72 -6.60 8.37 -15.42
C ASP A 72 -6.04 9.65 -14.77
N VAL A 73 -6.31 9.83 -13.47
CA VAL A 73 -5.78 10.96 -12.69
C VAL A 73 -4.26 10.91 -12.63
N LEU A 74 -3.67 9.75 -12.29
CA LEU A 74 -2.22 9.58 -12.22
C LEU A 74 -1.54 9.90 -13.55
N GLN A 75 -2.08 9.38 -14.66
CA GLN A 75 -1.52 9.63 -15.98
C GLN A 75 -1.59 11.12 -16.34
N THR A 76 -2.69 11.78 -15.99
CA THR A 76 -2.96 13.17 -16.38
C THR A 76 -2.24 14.16 -15.47
N THR A 77 -1.92 13.79 -14.22
CA THR A 77 -1.25 14.67 -13.24
C THR A 77 0.21 14.31 -12.98
N ARG A 78 0.76 13.35 -13.72
CA ARG A 78 2.13 12.79 -13.53
C ARG A 78 3.25 13.83 -13.45
N THR A 79 3.08 14.99 -14.08
CA THR A 79 4.07 16.08 -14.03
C THR A 79 3.40 17.41 -13.68
N PRO A 80 4.11 18.36 -13.06
CA PRO A 80 3.56 19.69 -12.75
C PRO A 80 2.97 20.39 -13.97
N ALA A 81 3.58 20.27 -15.14
CA ALA A 81 3.08 20.86 -16.38
C ALA A 81 1.73 20.27 -16.80
N ARG A 82 1.55 18.96 -16.64
CA ARG A 82 0.27 18.28 -16.93
C ARG A 82 -0.79 18.66 -15.90
N ALA A 83 -0.45 18.67 -14.61
CA ALA A 83 -1.37 19.12 -13.55
C ALA A 83 -1.84 20.56 -13.79
N LYS A 84 -0.92 21.48 -14.17
CA LYS A 84 -1.28 22.86 -14.52
C LYS A 84 -2.21 22.94 -15.73
N LYS A 85 -1.94 22.15 -16.78
CA LYS A 85 -2.82 22.08 -17.97
C LYS A 85 -4.21 21.59 -17.58
N LEU A 86 -4.29 20.52 -16.78
CA LEU A 86 -5.54 19.97 -16.29
C LEU A 86 -6.30 21.00 -15.43
N SER A 87 -5.61 21.69 -14.53
CA SER A 87 -6.20 22.77 -13.71
C SER A 87 -6.86 23.84 -14.59
N THR A 88 -6.21 24.25 -15.69
CA THR A 88 -6.80 25.21 -16.63
C THR A 88 -8.02 24.65 -17.35
N GLN A 89 -8.07 23.36 -17.64
CA GLN A 89 -9.18 22.72 -18.35
C GLN A 89 -10.41 22.49 -17.45
N THR A 90 -10.16 22.08 -16.22
CA THR A 90 -11.22 21.64 -15.28
C THR A 90 -11.64 22.74 -14.29
N GLY A 91 -10.84 23.78 -14.12
CA GLY A 91 -11.01 24.77 -13.05
C GLY A 91 -10.60 24.26 -11.65
N ILE A 92 -10.16 23.00 -11.53
CA ILE A 92 -9.69 22.44 -10.26
C ILE A 92 -8.32 23.06 -9.95
N PRO A 93 -8.09 23.61 -8.74
CA PRO A 93 -6.81 24.20 -8.39
C PRO A 93 -5.65 23.20 -8.52
N GLU A 94 -4.51 23.63 -9.09
CA GLU A 94 -3.34 22.76 -9.26
C GLU A 94 -2.89 22.09 -7.95
N PRO A 95 -2.86 22.76 -6.78
CA PRO A 95 -2.53 22.12 -5.52
C PRO A 95 -3.43 20.93 -5.19
N ILE A 96 -4.74 21.02 -5.47
CA ILE A 96 -5.69 19.91 -5.26
C ILE A 96 -5.37 18.73 -6.17
N LEU A 97 -5.08 18.96 -7.45
CA LEU A 97 -4.69 17.90 -8.37
C LEU A 97 -3.40 17.20 -7.94
N ARG A 98 -2.45 17.93 -7.37
CA ARG A 98 -1.21 17.36 -6.84
C ARG A 98 -1.44 16.54 -5.57
N ILE A 99 -2.34 16.99 -4.70
CA ILE A 99 -2.77 16.25 -3.52
C ILE A 99 -3.44 14.95 -3.93
N LEU A 100 -4.42 15.01 -4.84
CA LEU A 100 -5.10 13.83 -5.37
C LEU A 100 -4.11 12.84 -6.00
N ASN A 101 -3.16 13.31 -6.78
CA ASN A 101 -2.12 12.45 -7.34
C ASN A 101 -1.32 11.73 -6.24
N HIS A 102 -0.84 12.50 -5.26
CA HIS A 102 -0.09 11.95 -4.13
C HIS A 102 -0.93 10.92 -3.35
N ASP A 103 -2.17 11.25 -3.05
CA ASP A 103 -3.05 10.40 -2.27
C ASP A 103 -3.38 9.10 -3.01
N ILE A 104 -3.68 9.19 -4.31
CA ILE A 104 -3.88 8.02 -5.15
C ILE A 104 -2.61 7.16 -5.22
N GLU A 105 -1.43 7.77 -5.38
CA GLU A 105 -0.15 7.03 -5.38
C GLU A 105 0.08 6.20 -4.11
N LEU A 106 -0.54 6.58 -2.99
CA LEU A 106 -0.41 5.85 -1.74
C LEU A 106 -1.21 4.53 -1.74
N TRP A 107 -2.21 4.41 -2.59
CA TRP A 107 -3.00 3.20 -2.78
C TRP A 107 -2.40 2.24 -3.80
N ILE A 108 -1.47 2.71 -4.62
CA ILE A 108 -0.88 1.90 -5.68
C ILE A 108 0.39 1.24 -5.19
N PRO A 109 0.46 -0.09 -5.20
CA PRO A 109 1.66 -0.82 -4.84
C PRO A 109 2.85 -0.41 -5.71
N LYS A 110 4.00 -0.17 -5.08
CA LYS A 110 5.26 0.12 -5.77
C LYS A 110 6.16 -1.10 -5.71
N PRO A 111 6.90 -1.45 -6.78
CA PRO A 111 7.81 -2.58 -6.74
C PRO A 111 8.90 -2.34 -5.69
N VAL A 112 9.14 -3.34 -4.86
CA VAL A 112 10.20 -3.39 -3.84
C VAL A 112 11.07 -4.60 -4.13
N PRO A 113 12.40 -4.44 -4.25
CA PRO A 113 13.32 -5.56 -4.45
C PRO A 113 13.17 -6.62 -3.35
N LEU A 114 13.18 -7.90 -3.74
CA LEU A 114 12.99 -9.01 -2.80
C LEU A 114 14.06 -9.04 -1.70
N GLU A 115 15.29 -8.60 -2.00
CA GLU A 115 16.37 -8.55 -1.01
C GLU A 115 16.04 -7.63 0.18
N GLN A 116 15.18 -6.63 -0.01
CA GLN A 116 14.76 -5.73 1.06
C GLN A 116 13.71 -6.34 1.98
N ILE A 117 13.02 -7.37 1.54
CA ILE A 117 11.91 -8.04 2.24
C ILE A 117 12.13 -9.55 2.35
N ALA A 118 13.37 -10.01 2.29
CA ALA A 118 13.72 -11.42 2.38
C ALA A 118 13.60 -11.96 3.83
N TRP A 119 12.37 -11.89 4.37
CA TRP A 119 12.03 -12.32 5.74
C TRP A 119 11.60 -13.78 5.82
N PHE A 120 11.48 -14.45 4.68
CA PHE A 120 11.12 -15.84 4.55
C PHE A 120 12.33 -16.78 4.81
N HIS A 121 12.04 -17.99 5.21
CA HIS A 121 13.06 -19.02 5.42
C HIS A 121 13.82 -19.31 4.13
N ASN A 122 15.05 -19.76 4.27
CA ASN A 122 15.92 -20.13 3.13
C ASN A 122 16.05 -19.03 2.06
N SER A 123 16.00 -17.75 2.48
CA SER A 123 16.08 -16.61 1.54
C SER A 123 17.31 -16.66 0.63
N LEU A 124 18.44 -17.21 1.12
CA LEU A 124 19.67 -17.38 0.33
C LEU A 124 19.49 -18.32 -0.87
N GLU A 125 18.61 -19.30 -0.78
CA GLU A 125 18.28 -20.23 -1.86
C GLU A 125 17.12 -19.69 -2.71
N CYS A 126 16.12 -19.08 -2.07
CA CYS A 126 14.93 -18.56 -2.73
C CYS A 126 15.25 -17.40 -3.69
N LEU A 127 16.03 -16.40 -3.25
CA LEU A 127 16.32 -15.23 -4.05
C LEU A 127 16.95 -15.57 -5.41
N PRO A 128 18.01 -16.42 -5.49
CA PRO A 128 18.56 -16.81 -6.78
C PRO A 128 17.59 -17.63 -7.65
N ALA A 129 16.73 -18.44 -7.04
CA ALA A 129 15.73 -19.24 -7.77
C ALA A 129 14.68 -18.34 -8.41
N LEU A 130 14.16 -17.36 -7.67
CA LEU A 130 13.19 -16.38 -8.17
C LEU A 130 13.79 -15.45 -9.22
N SER A 131 15.01 -14.96 -8.98
CA SER A 131 15.70 -14.06 -9.92
C SER A 131 15.97 -14.71 -11.28
N ARG A 132 16.28 -16.01 -11.34
CA ARG A 132 16.41 -16.76 -12.62
C ARG A 132 15.13 -16.72 -13.45
N MET A 133 13.97 -16.51 -12.81
CA MET A 133 12.67 -16.36 -13.49
C MET A 133 12.30 -14.88 -13.75
N GLY A 134 13.15 -13.93 -13.38
CA GLY A 134 12.88 -12.50 -13.48
C GLY A 134 11.87 -12.01 -12.44
N LEU A 135 11.75 -12.71 -11.31
CA LEU A 135 10.90 -12.36 -10.18
C LEU A 135 11.76 -11.64 -9.12
N ASP A 136 12.21 -10.44 -9.43
CA ASP A 136 13.16 -9.68 -8.60
C ASP A 136 12.48 -8.73 -7.60
N ASP A 137 11.16 -8.55 -7.70
CA ASP A 137 10.37 -7.70 -6.81
C ASP A 137 9.06 -8.38 -6.36
N GLN A 138 8.47 -7.88 -5.27
CA GLN A 138 7.27 -8.48 -4.69
C GLN A 138 6.07 -8.48 -5.65
N LEU A 139 5.95 -7.50 -6.55
CA LEU A 139 4.83 -7.44 -7.48
C LEU A 139 4.96 -8.51 -8.57
N ALA A 140 6.19 -8.79 -9.01
CA ALA A 140 6.47 -9.87 -9.94
C ALA A 140 6.11 -11.23 -9.32
N VAL A 141 6.49 -11.45 -8.05
CA VAL A 141 6.15 -12.68 -7.32
C VAL A 141 4.63 -12.81 -7.13
N LEU A 142 3.95 -11.76 -6.70
CA LEU A 142 2.48 -11.77 -6.56
C LEU A 142 1.79 -12.07 -7.88
N SER A 143 2.30 -11.50 -8.99
CA SER A 143 1.78 -11.80 -10.33
C SER A 143 1.86 -13.28 -10.69
N ALA A 144 2.94 -13.92 -10.25
CA ALA A 144 3.20 -15.33 -10.53
C ALA A 144 2.54 -16.29 -9.54
N GLY A 145 2.13 -15.83 -8.35
CA GLY A 145 1.66 -16.65 -7.24
C GLY A 145 0.31 -16.27 -6.63
N GLN A 146 -0.50 -15.45 -7.31
CA GLN A 146 -1.78 -14.97 -6.79
C GLN A 146 -2.79 -16.08 -6.49
N MET A 147 -2.81 -17.11 -7.32
CA MET A 147 -3.72 -18.27 -7.22
C MET A 147 -2.98 -19.51 -6.73
N PRO A 148 -3.66 -20.45 -6.03
CA PRO A 148 -3.03 -21.72 -5.61
C PRO A 148 -2.35 -22.48 -6.76
N SER A 149 -3.01 -22.61 -7.90
CA SER A 149 -2.43 -23.27 -9.08
C SER A 149 -1.22 -22.55 -9.67
N GLN A 150 -1.14 -21.25 -9.53
CA GLN A 150 0.03 -20.47 -9.92
C GLN A 150 1.21 -20.71 -8.96
N ARG A 151 0.94 -20.85 -7.65
CA ARG A 151 1.98 -21.17 -6.66
C ARG A 151 2.53 -22.58 -6.85
N GLU A 152 1.67 -23.56 -7.18
CA GLU A 152 2.12 -24.91 -7.57
C GLU A 152 3.06 -24.85 -8.77
N ASN A 153 2.68 -24.11 -9.80
CA ASN A 153 3.54 -23.93 -10.98
C ASN A 153 4.84 -23.19 -10.65
N LEU A 154 4.77 -22.17 -9.82
CA LEU A 154 5.95 -21.42 -9.35
C LEU A 154 6.91 -22.32 -8.57
N SER A 155 6.40 -23.17 -7.68
CA SER A 155 7.15 -24.20 -6.97
C SER A 155 7.90 -25.13 -7.94
N LEU A 156 7.19 -25.67 -8.94
CA LEU A 156 7.79 -26.54 -9.96
C LEU A 156 8.90 -25.86 -10.76
N GLN A 157 8.69 -24.61 -11.16
CA GLN A 157 9.63 -23.86 -11.99
C GLN A 157 10.87 -23.37 -11.24
N THR A 158 10.72 -23.01 -9.96
CA THR A 158 11.82 -22.56 -9.11
C THR A 158 12.59 -23.71 -8.48
N GLY A 159 11.95 -24.86 -8.33
CA GLY A 159 12.47 -25.98 -7.52
C GLY A 159 12.30 -25.78 -6.02
N LEU A 160 11.63 -24.73 -5.58
CA LEU A 160 11.28 -24.51 -4.17
C LEU A 160 10.11 -25.42 -3.79
N ASP A 161 10.07 -25.87 -2.54
CA ASP A 161 8.91 -26.61 -2.05
C ASP A 161 7.67 -25.70 -1.91
N GLY A 162 6.48 -26.31 -1.81
CA GLY A 162 5.23 -25.58 -1.76
C GLY A 162 5.11 -24.65 -0.55
N ALA A 163 5.58 -25.09 0.63
CA ALA A 163 5.51 -24.30 1.85
C ALA A 163 6.40 -23.04 1.76
N THR A 164 7.61 -23.20 1.23
CA THR A 164 8.54 -22.09 0.96
C THR A 164 7.95 -21.13 -0.08
N THR A 165 7.33 -21.66 -1.13
CA THR A 165 6.68 -20.82 -2.17
C THR A 165 5.52 -20.01 -1.58
N ASP A 166 4.67 -20.63 -0.76
CA ASP A 166 3.56 -19.95 -0.08
C ASP A 166 4.08 -18.88 0.90
N GLU A 167 5.15 -19.15 1.64
CA GLU A 167 5.76 -18.16 2.54
C GLU A 167 6.31 -16.95 1.77
N VAL A 168 7.00 -17.16 0.65
CA VAL A 168 7.50 -16.08 -0.20
C VAL A 168 6.35 -15.20 -0.72
N VAL A 169 5.28 -15.82 -1.23
CA VAL A 169 4.10 -15.09 -1.71
C VAL A 169 3.43 -14.33 -0.57
N LYS A 170 3.34 -14.94 0.63
CA LYS A 170 2.77 -14.33 1.82
C LYS A 170 3.53 -13.07 2.27
N VAL A 171 4.86 -13.12 2.30
CA VAL A 171 5.70 -11.94 2.60
C VAL A 171 5.48 -10.86 1.55
N CYS A 172 5.44 -11.23 0.27
CA CYS A 172 5.21 -10.28 -0.82
C CYS A 172 3.82 -9.64 -0.73
N ASP A 173 2.78 -10.41 -0.36
CA ASP A 173 1.42 -9.91 -0.16
C ASP A 173 1.36 -8.97 1.06
N TYR A 174 1.98 -9.35 2.15
CA TYR A 174 2.04 -8.54 3.36
C TYR A 174 2.74 -7.20 3.11
N TYR A 175 3.84 -7.20 2.34
CA TYR A 175 4.60 -5.99 2.02
C TYR A 175 4.11 -5.25 0.78
N ARG A 176 2.97 -5.61 0.24
CA ARG A 176 2.40 -5.06 -1.01
C ARG A 176 2.26 -3.54 -0.99
N THR A 177 1.86 -3.00 0.14
CA THR A 177 1.63 -1.57 0.31
C THR A 177 2.58 -1.02 1.35
N GLY A 178 3.69 -0.51 0.91
CA GLY A 178 4.73 0.08 1.77
C GLY A 178 4.31 1.34 2.54
N LYS A 179 3.01 1.69 2.53
CA LYS A 179 2.51 2.84 3.28
C LYS A 179 2.24 2.46 4.74
N ASN A 180 2.75 3.26 5.63
CA ASN A 180 2.63 3.15 7.09
C ASN A 180 3.42 2.03 7.77
N LEU A 181 4.03 1.12 7.01
CA LEU A 181 4.93 0.11 7.53
C LEU A 181 6.37 0.48 7.12
N HIS A 182 7.10 1.19 7.95
CA HIS A 182 8.55 1.28 7.80
C HIS A 182 9.16 -0.11 7.86
N HIS A 183 10.17 -0.41 7.05
CA HIS A 183 10.77 -1.74 6.92
C HIS A 183 11.01 -2.45 8.26
N ILE A 184 11.56 -1.76 9.25
CA ILE A 184 11.84 -2.32 10.58
C ILE A 184 10.54 -2.70 11.30
N ARG A 185 9.55 -1.82 11.34
CA ARG A 185 8.26 -2.09 11.99
C ARG A 185 7.48 -3.19 11.27
N ALA A 186 7.50 -3.20 9.95
CA ALA A 186 6.84 -4.25 9.17
C ALA A 186 7.41 -5.63 9.50
N LYS A 187 8.76 -5.74 9.61
CA LYS A 187 9.42 -6.97 10.02
C LYS A 187 9.02 -7.39 11.44
N ILE A 188 8.97 -6.45 12.40
CA ILE A 188 8.54 -6.74 13.77
C ILE A 188 7.10 -7.26 13.78
N TYR A 189 6.18 -6.59 13.08
CA TYR A 189 4.80 -7.06 12.98
C TYR A 189 4.72 -8.46 12.39
N TYR A 190 5.49 -8.73 11.34
CA TYR A 190 5.56 -10.05 10.73
C TYR A 190 6.06 -11.10 11.73
N ASP A 191 7.17 -10.82 12.44
CA ASP A 191 7.79 -11.74 13.40
C ASP A 191 6.91 -12.01 14.63
N MET A 192 6.11 -11.06 15.07
CA MET A 192 5.16 -11.27 16.17
C MET A 192 3.84 -11.94 15.72
N GLY A 193 3.79 -12.38 14.46
CA GLY A 193 2.67 -13.15 13.92
C GLY A 193 1.57 -12.34 13.25
N MET A 194 1.72 -11.02 13.14
CA MET A 194 0.84 -10.14 12.36
C MET A 194 1.25 -10.15 10.88
N ASP A 195 1.28 -11.32 10.30
CA ASP A 195 1.91 -11.64 9.01
C ASP A 195 0.93 -11.66 7.82
N THR A 196 -0.33 -11.30 8.05
CA THR A 196 -1.37 -11.16 7.02
C THR A 196 -2.28 -9.98 7.29
N TRP A 197 -2.86 -9.41 6.24
CA TRP A 197 -3.86 -8.34 6.36
C TRP A 197 -5.12 -8.80 7.09
N GLN A 198 -5.50 -10.08 6.99
CA GLN A 198 -6.60 -10.66 7.73
C GLN A 198 -6.39 -10.55 9.25
N LYS A 199 -5.20 -10.92 9.74
CA LYS A 199 -4.87 -10.81 11.17
C LYS A 199 -4.92 -9.35 11.65
N TRP A 200 -4.44 -8.41 10.83
CA TRP A 200 -4.56 -7.00 11.15
C TRP A 200 -6.02 -6.57 11.30
N ALA A 201 -6.91 -6.98 10.39
CA ALA A 201 -8.32 -6.61 10.39
C ALA A 201 -9.10 -7.22 11.58
N GLU A 202 -8.64 -8.36 12.10
CA GLU A 202 -9.29 -9.11 13.20
C GLU A 202 -8.87 -8.64 14.60
N HIS A 203 -7.75 -7.91 14.72
CA HIS A 203 -7.23 -7.47 16.01
C HIS A 203 -7.65 -6.04 16.36
N THR A 204 -7.62 -5.73 17.68
CA THR A 204 -7.77 -4.35 18.14
C THR A 204 -6.42 -3.63 18.24
N SER A 205 -6.45 -2.30 18.26
CA SER A 205 -5.21 -1.52 18.42
C SER A 205 -4.49 -1.82 19.73
N GLU A 206 -5.23 -2.05 20.80
CA GLU A 206 -4.72 -2.39 22.13
C GLU A 206 -3.99 -3.74 22.11
N THR A 207 -4.58 -4.74 21.45
CA THR A 207 -3.97 -6.07 21.31
C THR A 207 -2.66 -5.99 20.51
N ILE A 208 -2.68 -5.31 19.37
CA ILE A 208 -1.47 -5.17 18.52
C ILE A 208 -0.37 -4.43 19.27
N ILE A 209 -0.68 -3.34 20.00
CA ILE A 209 0.30 -2.60 20.78
C ILE A 209 0.87 -3.46 21.91
N ALA A 210 0.03 -4.24 22.59
CA ALA A 210 0.49 -5.13 23.64
C ALA A 210 1.45 -6.20 23.09
N MET A 211 1.11 -6.83 21.97
CA MET A 211 1.99 -7.79 21.26
C MET A 211 3.31 -7.14 20.87
N PHE A 212 3.27 -5.95 20.29
CA PHE A 212 4.45 -5.22 19.87
C PHE A 212 5.34 -4.86 21.07
N THR A 213 4.74 -4.41 22.17
CA THR A 213 5.47 -4.09 23.41
C THR A 213 6.15 -5.33 24.00
N ALA A 214 5.45 -6.47 24.04
CA ALA A 214 6.02 -7.73 24.49
C ALA A 214 7.21 -8.14 23.61
N TYR A 215 7.06 -8.06 22.30
CA TYR A 215 8.16 -8.36 21.36
C TYR A 215 9.39 -7.47 21.62
N ILE A 216 9.22 -6.16 21.82
CA ILE A 216 10.32 -5.23 22.12
C ILE A 216 11.00 -5.58 23.46
N GLN A 217 10.24 -6.01 24.47
CA GLN A 217 10.82 -6.44 25.76
C GLN A 217 11.70 -7.69 25.62
N GLU A 218 11.32 -8.61 24.75
CA GLU A 218 12.11 -9.81 24.44
C GLU A 218 13.30 -9.50 23.50
N HIS A 219 13.21 -8.41 22.73
CA HIS A 219 14.21 -8.00 21.74
C HIS A 219 14.66 -6.54 21.98
N PRO A 220 15.37 -6.25 23.09
CA PRO A 220 15.65 -4.88 23.51
C PRO A 220 16.50 -4.07 22.53
N LEU A 221 17.24 -4.72 21.62
CA LEU A 221 18.01 -4.06 20.56
C LEU A 221 17.10 -3.36 19.52
N ALA A 222 15.82 -3.74 19.41
CA ALA A 222 14.88 -3.09 18.54
C ALA A 222 14.53 -1.66 18.99
N GLY A 223 14.57 -1.40 20.30
CA GLY A 223 14.39 -0.07 20.89
C GLY A 223 12.92 0.36 21.07
N GLU A 224 12.61 0.90 22.27
CA GLU A 224 11.24 1.34 22.64
C GLU A 224 10.65 2.41 21.72
N ARG A 225 11.51 3.20 21.03
CA ARG A 225 11.06 4.22 20.07
C ARG A 225 10.29 3.65 18.87
N LEU A 226 10.36 2.33 18.65
CA LEU A 226 9.62 1.67 17.58
C LEU A 226 8.19 1.32 17.96
N ILE A 227 7.81 1.38 19.25
CA ILE A 227 6.43 1.11 19.68
C ILE A 227 5.50 2.10 18.95
N PRO A 228 4.50 1.60 18.20
CA PRO A 228 3.63 2.42 17.41
C PRO A 228 2.63 3.17 18.31
N TRP A 229 2.21 4.33 17.86
CA TRP A 229 1.14 5.05 18.53
C TRP A 229 -0.22 4.38 18.26
N PRO A 230 -1.16 4.42 19.20
CA PRO A 230 -2.49 3.83 19.03
C PRO A 230 -3.20 4.29 17.75
N LYS A 231 -3.00 5.56 17.38
CA LYS A 231 -3.53 6.15 16.15
C LYS A 231 -2.96 5.49 14.89
N GLU A 232 -1.66 5.22 14.86
CA GLU A 232 -1.01 4.55 13.72
C GLU A 232 -1.54 3.13 13.55
N VAL A 233 -1.73 2.41 14.67
CA VAL A 233 -2.25 1.05 14.64
C VAL A 233 -3.72 1.01 14.20
N ARG A 234 -4.57 1.91 14.70
CA ARG A 234 -5.96 2.01 14.23
C ARG A 234 -6.02 2.28 12.73
N ASN A 235 -5.17 3.17 12.23
CA ASN A 235 -5.02 3.40 10.79
C ASN A 235 -4.62 2.14 10.04
N GLY A 236 -3.63 1.41 10.55
CA GLY A 236 -3.18 0.15 9.97
C GLY A 236 -4.30 -0.89 9.87
N ILE A 237 -5.15 -0.98 10.90
CA ILE A 237 -6.32 -1.86 10.91
C ILE A 237 -7.34 -1.47 9.82
N GLU A 238 -7.69 -0.19 9.71
CA GLU A 238 -8.62 0.25 8.66
C GLU A 238 -8.02 0.09 7.25
N TRP A 239 -6.72 0.33 7.10
CA TRP A 239 -6.00 0.01 5.88
C TRP A 239 -6.07 -1.48 5.54
N ALA A 240 -5.87 -2.36 6.51
CA ALA A 240 -5.96 -3.80 6.31
C ALA A 240 -7.36 -4.22 5.82
N LYS A 241 -8.42 -3.70 6.43
CA LYS A 241 -9.80 -3.96 6.00
C LYS A 241 -10.04 -3.51 4.55
N MET A 242 -9.61 -2.30 4.20
CA MET A 242 -9.75 -1.80 2.84
C MET A 242 -8.92 -2.60 1.83
N HIS A 243 -7.72 -3.06 2.23
CA HIS A 243 -6.89 -3.92 1.39
C HIS A 243 -7.55 -5.24 1.06
N LEU A 244 -8.21 -5.86 2.05
CA LEU A 244 -8.95 -7.10 1.84
C LEU A 244 -10.13 -6.92 0.88
N GLU A 245 -10.70 -5.73 0.79
CA GLU A 245 -11.77 -5.39 -0.16
C GLU A 245 -11.23 -5.19 -1.59
N ILE A 246 -10.02 -4.65 -1.73
CA ILE A 246 -9.46 -4.22 -3.01
C ILE A 246 -8.56 -5.29 -3.64
N TYR A 247 -7.82 -6.03 -2.80
CA TYR A 247 -6.80 -6.96 -3.25
C TYR A 247 -7.08 -8.36 -2.77
N THR A 248 -7.11 -9.32 -3.67
CA THR A 248 -7.34 -10.71 -3.33
C THR A 248 -6.14 -11.55 -3.76
N VAL A 249 -5.37 -12.05 -2.80
CA VAL A 249 -4.56 -13.25 -2.98
C VAL A 249 -5.41 -14.42 -2.51
N HIS A 250 -5.63 -15.39 -3.35
CA HIS A 250 -6.42 -16.60 -3.03
C HIS A 250 -5.52 -17.62 -2.35
N TRP A 251 -5.71 -17.79 -1.05
CA TRP A 251 -5.01 -18.80 -0.23
C TRP A 251 -5.70 -20.15 -0.27
#